data_6a0be92c0f8078b015646648948a9011
#
_entry.id   6a0be92c0f8078b015646648948a9011
#
_cell.length_a   1.000
_cell.length_b   1.000
_cell.length_c   1.000
_cell.angle_alpha   90.00
_cell.angle_beta   90.00
_cell.angle_gamma   90.00
#
_symmetry.space_group_name_H-M   'P 1'
#
loop_
_entity.id
_entity.type
_entity.pdbx_description
1 polymer ?
#
loop_
_entity_poly.entity_id
_entity_poly.type
_entity_poly.pdbx_seq_one_letter_code
_entity_poly.pdbx_strand_id
1 'polypeptide(L)'
;MLASDFANLESELKKCESAELIHLDVMDGHFVPNITIGAPVIKAMKAVCDVPFDVHLMISEPLKYIADFADAGADIITFHIESESDVQKTIDKIIECGCKAALAVKPGTEIEAGYPYLNKLSMVLVMTVEPGFGGQSLSLIHI
;
A
#
# COMPACT_ATOMS: atom_id res chain seq x y z
N MET A 1 2.82 9.68 -0.95
CA MET A 1 3.42 10.13 -2.25
C MET A 1 2.42 10.50 -3.35
N LEU A 2 1.11 10.30 -3.20
CA LEU A 2 0.11 10.54 -4.27
C LEU A 2 0.08 12.00 -4.79
N ALA A 3 0.40 12.98 -3.95
CA ALA A 3 0.44 14.41 -4.31
C ALA A 3 1.84 14.92 -4.74
N SER A 4 2.81 14.02 -4.97
CA SER A 4 4.17 14.39 -5.35
C SER A 4 4.28 14.76 -6.82
N ASP A 5 5.32 15.51 -7.16
CA ASP A 5 5.72 15.73 -8.56
C ASP A 5 6.38 14.46 -9.11
N PHE A 6 5.63 13.66 -9.87
CA PHE A 6 6.12 12.41 -10.47
C PHE A 6 7.26 12.61 -11.49
N ALA A 7 7.44 13.82 -12.01
CA ALA A 7 8.57 14.12 -12.89
C ALA A 7 9.89 14.32 -12.12
N ASN A 8 9.83 14.53 -10.80
CA ASN A 8 10.96 14.86 -9.95
C ASN A 8 10.98 14.04 -8.64
N LEU A 9 10.67 12.74 -8.70
CA LEU A 9 10.51 11.87 -7.53
C LEU A 9 11.71 11.85 -6.59
N GLU A 10 12.95 11.87 -7.10
CA GLU A 10 14.14 11.94 -6.24
C GLU A 10 14.15 13.20 -5.36
N SER A 11 13.79 14.36 -5.93
CA SER A 11 13.68 15.62 -5.17
C SER A 11 12.55 15.56 -4.12
N GLU A 12 11.42 14.92 -4.46
CA GLU A 12 10.31 14.73 -3.53
C GLU A 12 10.68 13.80 -2.37
N LEU A 13 11.39 12.71 -2.65
CA LEU A 13 11.90 11.79 -1.63
C LEU A 13 12.87 12.46 -0.66
N LYS A 14 13.78 13.31 -1.16
CA LYS A 14 14.70 14.08 -0.33
C LYS A 14 14.00 15.00 0.66
N LYS A 15 12.82 15.54 0.33
CA LYS A 15 12.02 16.34 1.27
C LYS A 15 11.46 15.50 2.42
N CYS A 16 11.39 14.19 2.24
CA CYS A 16 10.83 13.23 3.21
C CYS A 16 11.91 12.41 3.95
N GLU A 17 13.19 12.74 3.86
CA GLU A 17 14.30 11.98 4.48
C GLU A 17 14.17 11.84 6.00
N SER A 18 13.48 12.75 6.67
CA SER A 18 13.24 12.70 8.12
C SER A 18 12.02 11.85 8.51
N ALA A 19 11.28 11.29 7.55
CA ALA A 19 10.15 10.43 7.82
C ALA A 19 10.61 9.05 8.27
N GLU A 20 9.83 8.41 9.14
CA GLU A 20 10.08 7.02 9.55
C GLU A 20 9.64 6.01 8.50
N LEU A 21 8.71 6.40 7.63
CA LEU A 21 8.09 5.55 6.61
C LEU A 21 7.58 6.39 5.44
N ILE A 22 7.77 5.94 4.21
CA ILE A 22 7.20 6.55 3.01
C ILE A 22 6.08 5.65 2.49
N HIS A 23 4.88 6.21 2.42
CA HIS A 23 3.69 5.53 1.91
C HIS A 23 3.52 5.76 0.41
N LEU A 24 3.43 4.66 -0.36
CA LEU A 24 3.38 4.65 -1.81
C LEU A 24 2.07 4.01 -2.30
N ASP A 25 1.20 4.82 -2.91
CA ASP A 25 -0.11 4.38 -3.39
C ASP A 25 -0.03 3.81 -4.81
N VAL A 26 -0.20 2.50 -4.94
CA VAL A 26 -0.25 1.76 -6.22
C VAL A 26 -1.69 1.48 -6.60
N MET A 27 -2.08 1.93 -7.78
CA MET A 27 -3.46 1.84 -8.28
C MET A 27 -3.48 1.29 -9.70
N ASP A 28 -4.41 0.37 -10.00
CA ASP A 28 -4.47 -0.38 -11.27
C ASP A 28 -5.59 0.07 -12.21
N GLY A 29 -6.43 1.02 -11.81
CA GLY A 29 -7.58 1.47 -12.59
C GLY A 29 -8.77 0.49 -12.58
N HIS A 30 -8.70 -0.61 -11.82
CA HIS A 30 -9.76 -1.61 -11.68
C HIS A 30 -10.30 -1.63 -10.25
N PHE A 31 -9.46 -1.84 -9.27
CA PHE A 31 -9.85 -1.79 -7.85
C PHE A 31 -10.30 -0.38 -7.44
N VAL A 32 -9.64 0.63 -7.99
CA VAL A 32 -9.98 2.06 -7.86
C VAL A 32 -9.95 2.74 -9.23
N PRO A 33 -10.74 3.81 -9.47
CA PRO A 33 -10.83 4.47 -10.77
C PRO A 33 -9.65 5.44 -11.02
N ASN A 34 -8.44 5.02 -10.70
CA ASN A 34 -7.21 5.78 -10.93
C ASN A 34 -6.04 4.81 -11.19
N ILE A 35 -5.02 5.28 -11.91
CA ILE A 35 -3.77 4.56 -12.17
C ILE A 35 -2.62 5.44 -11.70
N THR A 36 -1.66 4.86 -10.96
CA THR A 36 -0.53 5.63 -10.43
C THR A 36 0.80 5.07 -10.89
N ILE A 37 1.48 4.32 -10.03
CA ILE A 37 2.83 3.80 -10.26
C ILE A 37 2.85 2.28 -10.11
N GLY A 38 3.92 1.65 -10.59
CA GLY A 38 4.14 0.22 -10.42
C GLY A 38 5.54 -0.10 -9.91
N ALA A 39 5.84 -1.39 -9.78
CA ALA A 39 7.11 -1.90 -9.26
C ALA A 39 8.37 -1.28 -9.90
N PRO A 40 8.46 -1.03 -11.22
CA PRO A 40 9.64 -0.40 -11.82
C PRO A 40 9.94 1.01 -11.27
N VAL A 41 8.90 1.80 -11.01
CA VAL A 41 9.05 3.16 -10.44
C VAL A 41 9.50 3.06 -8.98
N ILE A 42 8.90 2.17 -8.20
CA ILE A 42 9.27 1.93 -6.80
C ILE A 42 10.73 1.50 -6.70
N LYS A 43 11.18 0.61 -7.58
CA LYS A 43 12.58 0.18 -7.64
C LYS A 43 13.54 1.34 -7.90
N ALA A 44 13.19 2.24 -8.81
CA ALA A 44 13.97 3.43 -9.09
C ALA A 44 14.01 4.40 -7.88
N MET A 45 12.87 4.56 -7.18
CA MET A 45 12.77 5.36 -5.97
C MET A 45 13.61 4.76 -4.83
N LYS A 46 13.60 3.44 -4.65
CA LYS A 46 14.38 2.75 -3.61
C LYS A 46 15.88 2.88 -3.81
N ALA A 47 16.34 2.99 -5.06
CA ALA A 47 17.75 3.19 -5.37
C ALA A 47 18.33 4.54 -4.89
N VAL A 48 17.46 5.52 -4.57
CA VAL A 48 17.86 6.88 -4.16
C VAL A 48 17.29 7.28 -2.79
N CYS A 49 16.68 6.33 -2.05
CA CYS A 49 16.06 6.60 -0.75
C CYS A 49 16.21 5.42 0.21
N ASP A 50 16.81 5.67 1.37
CA ASP A 50 17.02 4.66 2.43
C ASP A 50 15.82 4.53 3.38
N VAL A 51 14.88 5.48 3.37
CA VAL A 51 13.68 5.43 4.22
C VAL A 51 12.85 4.19 3.84
N PRO A 52 12.33 3.42 4.81
CA PRO A 52 11.47 2.29 4.54
C PRO A 52 10.22 2.65 3.73
N PHE A 53 9.81 1.76 2.81
CA PHE A 53 8.63 1.94 1.96
C PHE A 53 7.48 1.04 2.43
N ASP A 54 6.32 1.65 2.68
CA ASP A 54 5.03 0.99 2.77
C ASP A 54 4.33 1.11 1.40
N VAL A 55 4.27 0.00 0.69
CA VAL A 55 3.65 -0.08 -0.64
C VAL A 55 2.20 -0.50 -0.47
N HIS A 56 1.31 0.47 -0.66
CA HIS A 56 -0.13 0.29 -0.52
C HIS A 56 -0.76 -0.09 -1.86
N LEU A 57 -1.19 -1.35 -1.95
CA LEU A 57 -1.74 -1.95 -3.16
C LEU A 57 -3.26 -1.77 -3.22
N MET A 58 -3.71 -0.77 -3.93
CA MET A 58 -5.10 -0.58 -4.35
C MET A 58 -5.31 -1.20 -5.74
N ILE A 59 -5.12 -2.51 -5.80
CA ILE A 59 -5.19 -3.31 -7.05
C ILE A 59 -6.10 -4.53 -6.85
N SER A 60 -6.69 -5.02 -7.93
CA SER A 60 -7.68 -6.10 -7.88
C SER A 60 -7.09 -7.44 -7.40
N GLU A 61 -5.91 -7.81 -7.88
CA GLU A 61 -5.28 -9.10 -7.61
C GLU A 61 -3.87 -8.96 -7.01
N PRO A 62 -3.72 -8.43 -5.77
CA PRO A 62 -2.41 -8.18 -5.16
C PRO A 62 -1.52 -9.42 -5.08
N LEU A 63 -2.07 -10.60 -4.79
CA LEU A 63 -1.30 -11.85 -4.66
C LEU A 63 -0.39 -12.13 -5.86
N LYS A 64 -0.81 -11.75 -7.06
CA LYS A 64 -0.03 -11.96 -8.29
C LYS A 64 1.26 -11.15 -8.34
N TYR A 65 1.31 -10.01 -7.66
CA TYR A 65 2.37 -9.01 -7.79
C TYR A 65 3.22 -8.83 -6.53
N ILE A 66 2.95 -9.58 -5.45
CA ILE A 66 3.69 -9.45 -4.18
C ILE A 66 5.19 -9.59 -4.40
N ALA A 67 5.64 -10.59 -5.17
CA ALA A 67 7.06 -10.80 -5.43
C ALA A 67 7.69 -9.62 -6.19
N ASP A 68 6.98 -9.05 -7.16
CA ASP A 68 7.48 -7.92 -7.95
C ASP A 68 7.68 -6.66 -7.08
N PHE A 69 6.75 -6.40 -6.14
CA PHE A 69 6.85 -5.26 -5.23
C PHE A 69 7.91 -5.49 -4.14
N ALA A 70 8.06 -6.71 -3.64
CA ALA A 70 9.12 -7.07 -2.72
C ALA A 70 10.51 -6.89 -3.38
N ASP A 71 10.69 -7.39 -4.61
CA ASP A 71 11.93 -7.22 -5.39
C ASP A 71 12.19 -5.75 -5.77
N ALA A 72 11.16 -4.92 -5.83
CA ALA A 72 11.28 -3.48 -6.03
C ALA A 72 11.76 -2.73 -4.78
N GLY A 73 11.78 -3.39 -3.62
CA GLY A 73 12.29 -2.84 -2.36
C GLY A 73 11.21 -2.36 -1.40
N ALA A 74 10.01 -2.93 -1.47
CA ALA A 74 9.00 -2.73 -0.44
C ALA A 74 9.47 -3.33 0.90
N ASP A 75 9.36 -2.57 1.99
CA ASP A 75 9.62 -3.05 3.34
C ASP A 75 8.32 -3.54 4.01
N ILE A 76 7.22 -2.85 3.72
CA ILE A 76 5.86 -3.22 4.11
C ILE A 76 5.02 -3.29 2.83
N ILE A 77 4.16 -4.29 2.71
CA ILE A 77 3.15 -4.35 1.66
C ILE A 77 1.78 -4.35 2.33
N THR A 78 1.02 -3.29 2.06
CA THR A 78 -0.36 -3.10 2.51
C THR A 78 -1.30 -3.43 1.36
N PHE A 79 -2.27 -4.32 1.58
CA PHE A 79 -3.27 -4.66 0.58
C PHE A 79 -4.67 -4.65 1.19
N HIS A 80 -5.69 -4.52 0.34
CA HIS A 80 -7.07 -4.44 0.79
C HIS A 80 -7.70 -5.80 1.01
N ILE A 81 -8.44 -5.94 2.13
CA ILE A 81 -9.22 -7.15 2.41
C ILE A 81 -10.30 -7.39 1.35
N GLU A 82 -10.77 -6.33 0.70
CA GLU A 82 -11.79 -6.36 -0.35
C GLU A 82 -11.24 -6.69 -1.75
N SER A 83 -9.93 -6.95 -1.87
CA SER A 83 -9.32 -7.38 -3.14
C SER A 83 -9.79 -8.79 -3.55
N GLU A 84 -9.60 -9.13 -4.82
CA GLU A 84 -10.01 -10.45 -5.37
C GLU A 84 -9.06 -11.59 -4.94
N SER A 85 -8.00 -11.28 -4.22
CA SER A 85 -7.02 -12.27 -3.73
C SER A 85 -7.44 -12.89 -2.41
N ASP A 86 -7.07 -14.16 -2.20
CA ASP A 86 -7.19 -14.82 -0.89
C ASP A 86 -6.32 -14.12 0.15
N VAL A 87 -6.93 -13.62 1.21
CA VAL A 87 -6.27 -12.80 2.24
C VAL A 87 -5.14 -13.54 2.91
N GLN A 88 -5.39 -14.80 3.34
CA GLN A 88 -4.38 -15.59 4.06
C GLN A 88 -3.18 -15.90 3.16
N LYS A 89 -3.41 -16.30 1.91
CA LYS A 89 -2.33 -16.59 0.96
C LYS A 89 -1.53 -15.34 0.62
N THR A 90 -2.18 -14.18 0.54
CA THR A 90 -1.51 -12.91 0.26
C THR A 90 -0.59 -12.52 1.42
N ILE A 91 -1.06 -12.63 2.67
CA ILE A 91 -0.25 -12.40 3.87
C ILE A 91 0.95 -13.35 3.90
N ASP A 92 0.72 -14.64 3.71
CA ASP A 92 1.79 -15.65 3.75
C ASP A 92 2.83 -15.39 2.65
N LYS A 93 2.39 -14.97 1.45
CA LYS A 93 3.28 -14.62 0.35
C LYS A 93 4.11 -13.37 0.64
N ILE A 94 3.54 -12.34 1.26
CA ILE A 94 4.27 -11.14 1.67
C ILE A 94 5.39 -11.51 2.66
N ILE A 95 5.06 -12.32 3.66
CA ILE A 95 6.03 -12.78 4.67
C ILE A 95 7.11 -13.68 4.04
N GLU A 96 6.74 -14.58 3.13
CA GLU A 96 7.68 -15.42 2.38
C GLU A 96 8.70 -14.59 1.58
N CYS A 97 8.25 -13.47 1.01
CA CYS A 97 9.12 -12.53 0.28
C CYS A 97 9.97 -11.62 1.20
N GLY A 98 9.89 -11.79 2.53
CA GLY A 98 10.70 -11.03 3.50
C GLY A 98 10.14 -9.65 3.85
N CYS A 99 8.93 -9.31 3.40
CA CYS A 99 8.26 -8.05 3.71
C CYS A 99 7.36 -8.20 4.95
N LYS A 100 7.05 -7.07 5.59
CA LYS A 100 6.00 -7.01 6.62
C LYS A 100 4.64 -6.92 5.94
N ALA A 101 3.68 -7.75 6.39
CA ALA A 101 2.32 -7.70 5.89
C ALA A 101 1.47 -6.66 6.63
N ALA A 102 0.69 -5.91 5.88
CA ALA A 102 -0.31 -4.99 6.40
C ALA A 102 -1.63 -5.14 5.63
N LEU A 103 -2.76 -4.92 6.32
CA LEU A 103 -4.09 -5.08 5.78
C LEU A 103 -4.84 -3.76 5.82
N ALA A 104 -5.41 -3.33 4.69
CA ALA A 104 -6.27 -2.17 4.59
C ALA A 104 -7.75 -2.59 4.56
N VAL A 105 -8.61 -1.76 5.15
CA VAL A 105 -10.07 -1.91 5.08
C VAL A 105 -10.69 -0.61 4.59
N LYS A 106 -11.66 -0.71 3.66
CA LYS A 106 -12.42 0.43 3.13
C LYS A 106 -13.46 0.93 4.14
N PRO A 107 -13.99 2.17 3.98
CA PRO A 107 -14.99 2.73 4.90
C PRO A 107 -16.26 1.88 5.07
N GLY A 108 -16.65 1.09 4.08
CA GLY A 108 -17.83 0.23 4.13
C GLY A 108 -17.60 -1.17 4.71
N THR A 109 -16.37 -1.49 5.11
CA THR A 109 -15.98 -2.81 5.62
C THR A 109 -15.79 -2.75 7.13
N GLU A 110 -16.44 -3.65 7.87
CA GLU A 110 -16.27 -3.76 9.32
C GLU A 110 -14.84 -4.19 9.65
N ILE A 111 -14.19 -3.51 10.59
CA ILE A 111 -12.78 -3.76 10.94
C ILE A 111 -12.57 -5.17 11.50
N GLU A 112 -13.62 -5.75 12.09
CA GLU A 112 -13.64 -7.12 12.60
C GLU A 112 -13.31 -8.17 11.54
N ALA A 113 -13.53 -7.88 10.26
CA ALA A 113 -13.12 -8.75 9.15
C ALA A 113 -11.61 -9.00 9.13
N GLY A 114 -10.81 -8.08 9.67
CA GLY A 114 -9.35 -8.21 9.80
C GLY A 114 -8.89 -9.01 11.02
N TYR A 115 -9.74 -9.20 12.03
CA TYR A 115 -9.34 -9.83 13.31
C TYR A 115 -8.70 -11.22 13.19
N PRO A 116 -9.16 -12.11 12.30
CA PRO A 116 -8.53 -13.42 12.14
C PRO A 116 -7.06 -13.38 11.75
N TYR A 117 -6.59 -12.27 11.18
CA TYR A 117 -5.26 -12.13 10.60
C TYR A 117 -4.28 -11.32 11.48
N LEU A 118 -4.74 -10.68 12.55
CA LEU A 118 -3.96 -9.72 13.36
C LEU A 118 -2.62 -10.28 13.86
N ASN A 119 -2.56 -11.57 14.15
CA ASN A 119 -1.34 -12.21 14.65
C ASN A 119 -0.19 -12.29 13.62
N LYS A 120 -0.48 -12.08 12.34
CA LYS A 120 0.48 -12.08 11.23
C LYS A 120 0.73 -10.70 10.64
N LEU A 121 -0.07 -9.71 11.03
CA LEU A 121 0.02 -8.34 10.51
C LEU A 121 0.93 -7.47 11.37
N SER A 122 1.72 -6.62 10.72
CA SER A 122 2.48 -5.55 11.38
C SER A 122 1.69 -4.26 11.50
N MET A 123 0.65 -4.09 10.68
CA MET A 123 -0.18 -2.89 10.67
C MET A 123 -1.58 -3.20 10.10
N VAL A 124 -2.58 -2.47 10.56
CA VAL A 124 -3.91 -2.38 9.93
C VAL A 124 -4.16 -0.93 9.53
N LEU A 125 -4.46 -0.69 8.26
CA LEU A 125 -4.79 0.61 7.71
C LEU A 125 -6.31 0.76 7.60
N VAL A 126 -6.89 1.57 8.48
CA VAL A 126 -8.33 1.90 8.42
C VAL A 126 -8.51 3.09 7.48
N MET A 127 -9.10 2.86 6.31
CA MET A 127 -9.40 3.93 5.37
C MET A 127 -10.57 4.78 5.89
N THR A 128 -10.36 6.07 5.96
CA THR A 128 -11.38 7.06 6.38
C THR A 128 -12.01 7.79 5.20
N VAL A 129 -11.55 7.48 4.00
CA VAL A 129 -12.05 7.96 2.71
C VAL A 129 -12.03 6.81 1.72
N GLU A 130 -12.82 6.90 0.64
CA GLU A 130 -12.74 5.91 -0.43
C GLU A 130 -11.35 5.96 -1.09
N PRO A 131 -10.69 4.80 -1.30
CA PRO A 131 -9.40 4.76 -1.97
C PRO A 131 -9.49 5.25 -3.42
N GLY A 132 -8.38 5.81 -3.94
CA GLY A 132 -8.26 6.21 -5.35
C GLY A 132 -7.85 7.65 -5.59
N PHE A 133 -8.17 8.60 -4.71
CA PHE A 133 -7.83 10.01 -4.87
C PHE A 133 -7.33 10.63 -3.58
N GLY A 134 -6.35 11.55 -3.70
CA GLY A 134 -5.89 12.36 -2.58
C GLY A 134 -6.79 13.59 -2.33
N GLY A 135 -6.58 14.25 -1.17
CA GLY A 135 -7.22 15.52 -0.84
C GLY A 135 -8.70 15.42 -0.49
N GLN A 136 -9.24 14.25 -0.24
CA GLN A 136 -10.63 14.05 0.19
C GLN A 136 -10.83 14.51 1.63
N SER A 137 -12.03 15.01 1.95
CA SER A 137 -12.42 15.30 3.33
C SER A 137 -12.66 14.01 4.11
N LEU A 138 -12.24 13.98 5.38
CA LEU A 138 -12.48 12.87 6.28
C LEU A 138 -13.97 12.52 6.33
N SER A 139 -14.29 11.27 6.08
CA SER A 139 -15.66 10.76 6.26
C SER A 139 -15.90 10.43 7.72
N LEU A 140 -16.79 11.16 8.37
CA LEU A 140 -17.19 10.91 9.77
C LEU A 140 -18.36 9.91 9.90
N ILE A 141 -18.81 9.32 8.79
CA ILE A 141 -20.00 8.45 8.78
C ILE A 141 -19.73 7.08 9.46
N HIS A 142 -18.46 6.74 9.66
CA HIS A 142 -18.03 5.41 10.14
C HIS A 142 -17.17 5.46 11.42
N ILE A 143 -17.36 6.50 12.22
CA ILE A 143 -16.77 6.56 13.56
C ILE A 143 -17.80 6.17 14.60
#